data_05f471b10c952792f30e7c379ad29d2e
#
_entry.id   05f471b10c952792f30e7c379ad29d2e
#
_cell.length_a   1.000
_cell.length_b   1.000
_cell.length_c   1.000
_cell.angle_alpha   90.00
_cell.angle_beta   90.00
_cell.angle_gamma   90.00
#
_symmetry.space_group_name_H-M   'P 1'
#
loop_
_entity.id
_entity.type
_entity.pdbx_description
1 polymer ?
#
loop_
_entity_poly.entity_id
_entity_poly.type
_entity_poly.pdbx_seq_one_letter_code
_entity_poly.pdbx_strand_id
1 'polypeptide(L)'
;MAKVLDTPSHSLREFRILPGFTPPDGNALNVDLVTRLCRNGDGFLELHAPFLSAAMQAVTGVEMAVAIAQLGGIGILPVSQTIDDQAEKIGRVKRFKAGFQTSL
;
A
#
# COMPACT_ATOMS: atom_id res chain seq x y z
N MET A 1 -13.89 7.95 26.37
CA MET A 1 -14.23 9.37 26.22
C MET A 1 -13.51 9.92 24.99
N ALA A 2 -14.22 10.47 24.03
CA ALA A 2 -13.59 11.04 22.83
C ALA A 2 -12.88 12.34 23.20
N LYS A 3 -11.65 12.52 22.70
CA LYS A 3 -10.88 13.76 22.87
C LYS A 3 -11.15 14.67 21.67
N VAL A 4 -11.69 15.83 21.92
CA VAL A 4 -11.83 16.88 20.90
C VAL A 4 -10.52 17.64 20.80
N LEU A 5 -9.96 17.76 19.61
CA LEU A 5 -8.76 18.54 19.33
C LEU A 5 -9.19 19.91 18.79
N ASP A 6 -8.60 20.97 19.34
CA ASP A 6 -8.88 22.37 18.99
C ASP A 6 -8.00 22.86 17.80
N THR A 7 -7.44 21.91 17.05
CA THR A 7 -6.61 22.17 15.88
C THR A 7 -7.41 21.99 14.60
N PRO A 8 -7.24 22.86 13.59
CA PRO A 8 -7.87 22.67 12.27
C PRO A 8 -7.47 21.31 11.68
N SER A 9 -8.43 20.63 11.14
CA SER A 9 -8.20 19.41 10.40
C SER A 9 -8.53 19.65 8.92
N HIS A 10 -7.65 19.23 8.03
CA HIS A 10 -7.76 19.45 6.61
C HIS A 10 -7.99 18.14 5.86
N SER A 11 -8.78 18.18 4.80
CA SER A 11 -8.87 17.08 3.83
C SER A 11 -7.86 17.29 2.70
N LEU A 12 -7.47 16.22 2.01
CA LEU A 12 -6.57 16.33 0.85
C LEU A 12 -7.13 17.22 -0.27
N ARG A 13 -8.45 17.45 -0.32
CA ARG A 13 -9.11 18.35 -1.29
C ARG A 13 -8.75 19.81 -1.11
N GLU A 14 -8.29 20.20 0.08
CA GLU A 14 -7.94 21.58 0.41
C GLU A 14 -6.50 21.93 0.00
N PHE A 15 -5.72 20.93 -0.39
CA PHE A 15 -4.34 21.11 -0.82
C PHE A 15 -4.20 21.03 -2.32
N ARG A 16 -3.29 21.81 -2.87
CA ARG A 16 -2.89 21.76 -4.28
C ARG A 16 -1.37 21.69 -4.36
N ILE A 17 -0.87 20.86 -5.25
CA ILE A 17 0.55 20.85 -5.56
C ILE A 17 0.84 22.08 -6.43
N LEU A 18 1.75 22.93 -5.97
CA LEU A 18 2.19 24.07 -6.76
C LEU A 18 3.09 23.58 -7.91
N PRO A 19 2.91 24.17 -9.12
CA PRO A 19 3.81 23.87 -10.23
C PRO A 19 5.24 24.28 -9.87
N GLY A 20 6.19 23.42 -10.20
CA GLY A 20 7.61 23.66 -10.02
C GLY A 20 8.39 23.55 -11.33
N PHE A 21 9.65 23.90 -11.29
CA PHE A 21 10.55 23.69 -12.41
C PHE A 21 10.95 22.20 -12.48
N THR A 22 10.80 21.60 -13.66
CA THR A 22 11.30 20.24 -13.93
C THR A 22 12.63 20.37 -14.68
N PRO A 23 13.74 19.94 -14.08
CA PRO A 23 15.04 20.00 -14.76
C PRO A 23 15.08 18.99 -15.93
N PRO A 24 16.00 19.15 -16.89
CA PRO A 24 16.09 18.28 -18.08
C PRO A 24 16.30 16.79 -17.78
N ASP A 25 16.92 16.46 -16.64
CA ASP A 25 17.15 15.11 -16.14
C ASP A 25 16.00 14.58 -15.27
N GLY A 26 15.00 15.41 -14.98
CA GLY A 26 13.81 15.07 -14.20
C GLY A 26 12.78 14.26 -15.02
N ASN A 27 13.18 13.10 -15.52
CA ASN A 27 12.29 12.19 -16.25
C ASN A 27 11.96 10.94 -15.42
N ALA A 28 10.94 10.20 -15.86
CA ALA A 28 10.44 9.03 -15.14
C ALA A 28 11.49 7.92 -14.93
N LEU A 29 12.54 7.86 -15.77
CA LEU A 29 13.59 6.84 -15.67
C LEU A 29 14.57 7.13 -14.54
N ASN A 30 14.66 8.39 -14.11
CA ASN A 30 15.58 8.83 -13.06
C ASN A 30 14.93 8.95 -11.68
N VAL A 31 13.63 8.58 -11.57
CA VAL A 31 12.90 8.66 -10.31
C VAL A 31 13.02 7.34 -9.56
N ASP A 32 13.56 7.37 -8.34
CA ASP A 32 13.52 6.26 -7.40
C ASP A 32 12.23 6.31 -6.57
N LEU A 33 11.42 5.26 -6.66
CA LEU A 33 10.16 5.14 -5.94
C LEU A 33 10.27 4.33 -4.65
N VAL A 34 11.45 3.80 -4.32
CA VAL A 34 11.66 3.01 -3.10
C VAL A 34 11.34 3.85 -1.86
N THR A 35 10.44 3.35 -1.05
CA THR A 35 9.92 4.08 0.11
C THR A 35 9.93 3.19 1.34
N ARG A 36 10.47 3.70 2.45
CA ARG A 36 10.41 3.04 3.76
C ARG A 36 9.08 3.35 4.42
N LEU A 37 8.26 2.32 4.59
CA LEU A 37 6.91 2.48 5.15
C LEU A 37 6.94 2.54 6.69
N CYS A 38 7.55 1.55 7.32
CA CYS A 38 7.60 1.45 8.79
C CYS A 38 8.78 0.59 9.24
N ARG A 39 9.09 0.63 10.53
CA ARG A 39 10.06 -0.29 11.12
C ARG A 39 9.53 -1.72 11.13
N ASN A 40 10.41 -2.66 10.85
CA ASN A 40 10.15 -4.10 10.89
C ASN A 40 11.33 -4.80 11.57
N GLY A 41 11.22 -5.04 12.86
CA GLY A 41 12.35 -5.49 13.68
C GLY A 41 13.49 -4.49 13.66
N ASP A 42 14.70 -4.95 13.33
CA ASP A 42 15.90 -4.10 13.21
C ASP A 42 15.99 -3.37 11.86
N GLY A 43 15.07 -3.64 10.93
CA GLY A 43 15.04 -3.05 9.59
C GLY A 43 13.79 -2.21 9.32
N PHE A 44 13.50 -2.05 8.03
CA PHE A 44 12.32 -1.34 7.53
C PHE A 44 11.55 -2.22 6.56
N LEU A 45 10.22 -2.05 6.54
CA LEU A 45 9.41 -2.52 5.43
C LEU A 45 9.55 -1.51 4.29
N GLU A 46 10.17 -1.94 3.20
CA GLU A 46 10.36 -1.12 2.01
C GLU A 46 9.34 -1.48 0.93
N LEU A 47 8.84 -0.46 0.27
CA LEU A 47 7.98 -0.59 -0.90
C LEU A 47 8.79 -0.15 -2.14
N HIS A 48 8.63 -0.87 -3.25
CA HIS A 48 9.22 -0.47 -4.53
C HIS A 48 8.39 0.58 -5.27
N ALA A 49 7.11 0.72 -4.88
CA ALA A 49 6.24 1.81 -5.31
C ALA A 49 5.41 2.29 -4.10
N PRO A 50 5.25 3.60 -3.88
CA PRO A 50 4.64 4.18 -2.67
C PRO A 50 3.12 4.13 -2.71
N PHE A 51 2.54 2.96 -3.00
CA PHE A 51 1.10 2.73 -3.06
C PHE A 51 0.64 1.75 -1.99
N LEU A 52 -0.43 2.14 -1.31
CA LEU A 52 -1.14 1.30 -0.34
C LEU A 52 -2.61 1.23 -0.72
N SER A 53 -3.23 0.05 -0.64
CA SER A 53 -4.68 -0.04 -0.74
C SER A 53 -5.32 0.05 0.65
N ALA A 54 -6.45 0.76 0.72
CA ALA A 54 -7.14 1.04 1.97
C ALA A 54 -7.69 -0.23 2.63
N ALA A 55 -7.68 -0.28 3.96
CA ALA A 55 -8.22 -1.36 4.78
C ALA A 55 -9.76 -1.32 4.82
N MET A 56 -10.39 -1.41 3.68
CA MET A 56 -11.84 -1.37 3.50
C MET A 56 -12.31 -2.64 2.78
N GLN A 57 -13.44 -3.22 3.22
CA GLN A 57 -13.99 -4.45 2.63
C GLN A 57 -14.27 -4.30 1.12
N ALA A 58 -14.73 -3.13 0.70
CA ALA A 58 -15.03 -2.83 -0.70
C ALA A 58 -13.77 -2.53 -1.55
N VAL A 59 -12.58 -2.45 -0.94
CA VAL A 59 -11.34 -2.06 -1.62
C VAL A 59 -10.33 -3.18 -1.62
N THR A 60 -9.95 -3.69 -0.43
CA THR A 60 -8.82 -4.63 -0.32
C THR A 60 -9.29 -6.03 0.08
N GLY A 61 -9.42 -6.89 -0.92
CA GLY A 61 -9.50 -8.35 -0.77
C GLY A 61 -8.18 -9.00 -1.17
N VAL A 62 -8.20 -10.32 -1.34
CA VAL A 62 -7.02 -11.09 -1.77
C VAL A 62 -6.50 -10.63 -3.13
N GLU A 63 -7.39 -10.42 -4.11
CA GLU A 63 -7.03 -10.03 -5.47
C GLU A 63 -6.35 -8.66 -5.51
N MET A 64 -6.93 -7.67 -4.82
CA MET A 64 -6.32 -6.33 -4.74
C MET A 64 -4.98 -6.38 -3.99
N ALA A 65 -4.88 -7.13 -2.90
CA ALA A 65 -3.63 -7.26 -2.15
C ALA A 65 -2.52 -7.89 -3.00
N VAL A 66 -2.85 -8.89 -3.82
CA VAL A 66 -1.91 -9.50 -4.77
C VAL A 66 -1.52 -8.51 -5.86
N ALA A 67 -2.51 -7.86 -6.49
CA ALA A 67 -2.26 -6.95 -7.61
C ALA A 67 -1.36 -5.77 -7.20
N ILE A 68 -1.64 -5.14 -6.05
CA ILE A 68 -0.84 -4.01 -5.58
C ILE A 68 0.57 -4.44 -5.13
N ALA A 69 0.70 -5.66 -4.56
CA ALA A 69 2.01 -6.21 -4.21
C ALA A 69 2.87 -6.49 -5.45
N GLN A 70 2.27 -6.97 -6.55
CA GLN A 70 2.97 -7.17 -7.83
C GLN A 70 3.49 -5.86 -8.43
N LEU A 71 2.83 -4.74 -8.13
CA LEU A 71 3.26 -3.40 -8.55
C LEU A 71 4.30 -2.78 -7.59
N GLY A 72 4.67 -3.49 -6.53
CA GLY A 72 5.66 -3.03 -5.56
C GLY A 72 5.08 -2.24 -4.37
N GLY A 73 3.76 -2.18 -4.26
CA GLY A 73 3.03 -1.60 -3.13
C GLY A 73 2.63 -2.62 -2.08
N ILE A 74 1.68 -2.27 -1.21
CA ILE A 74 1.15 -3.15 -0.18
C ILE A 74 -0.37 -3.02 -0.02
N GLY A 75 -1.06 -4.15 0.11
CA GLY A 75 -2.48 -4.20 0.46
C GLY A 75 -2.69 -4.33 1.96
N ILE A 76 -3.60 -3.53 2.51
CA ILE A 76 -3.97 -3.60 3.92
C ILE A 76 -5.36 -4.23 4.03
N LEU A 77 -5.43 -5.42 4.61
CA LEU A 77 -6.70 -6.12 4.81
C LEU A 77 -7.52 -5.46 5.93
N PRO A 78 -8.85 -5.37 5.77
CA PRO A 78 -9.73 -4.77 6.78
C PRO A 78 -9.81 -5.64 8.06
N VAL A 79 -10.01 -4.98 9.20
CA VAL A 79 -10.21 -5.68 10.50
C VAL A 79 -11.65 -6.18 10.70
N SER A 80 -12.60 -5.73 9.89
CA SER A 80 -14.01 -6.06 9.98
C SER A 80 -14.34 -7.46 9.42
N GLN A 81 -13.65 -8.48 9.91
CA GLN A 81 -13.82 -9.89 9.55
C GLN A 81 -13.38 -10.78 10.71
N THR A 82 -13.69 -12.05 10.68
CA THR A 82 -13.22 -12.98 11.71
C THR A 82 -11.72 -13.20 11.62
N ILE A 83 -11.11 -13.68 12.71
CA ILE A 83 -9.68 -13.99 12.74
C ILE A 83 -9.35 -15.07 11.70
N ASP A 84 -10.21 -16.09 11.60
CA ASP A 84 -10.02 -17.20 10.67
C ASP A 84 -10.10 -16.74 9.21
N ASP A 85 -11.09 -15.91 8.86
CA ASP A 85 -11.21 -15.32 7.53
C ASP A 85 -9.98 -14.47 7.16
N GLN A 86 -9.49 -13.69 8.12
CA GLN A 86 -8.31 -12.85 7.89
C GLN A 86 -7.06 -13.70 7.71
N ALA A 87 -6.88 -14.74 8.54
CA ALA A 87 -5.76 -15.67 8.44
C ALA A 87 -5.78 -16.43 7.11
N GLU A 88 -6.95 -16.89 6.66
CA GLU A 88 -7.11 -17.53 5.34
C GLU A 88 -6.70 -16.58 4.20
N LYS A 89 -7.22 -15.34 4.20
CA LYS A 89 -6.88 -14.35 3.17
C LYS A 89 -5.39 -14.03 3.13
N ILE A 90 -4.76 -13.84 4.29
CA ILE A 90 -3.31 -13.64 4.39
C ILE A 90 -2.57 -14.85 3.83
N GLY A 91 -2.99 -16.05 4.20
CA GLY A 91 -2.42 -17.30 3.69
C GLY A 91 -2.52 -17.41 2.16
N ARG A 92 -3.65 -17.01 1.58
CA ARG A 92 -3.83 -17.00 0.10
C ARG A 92 -2.90 -15.99 -0.56
N VAL A 93 -2.80 -14.77 -0.04
CA VAL A 93 -1.89 -13.74 -0.57
C VAL A 93 -0.43 -14.19 -0.48
N LYS A 94 -0.02 -14.74 0.66
CA LYS A 94 1.38 -15.20 0.87
C LYS A 94 1.77 -16.42 0.03
N ARG A 95 0.81 -17.26 -0.31
CA ARG A 95 1.04 -18.43 -1.17
C ARG A 95 0.89 -18.13 -2.66
N PHE A 96 0.45 -16.94 -3.01
CA PHE A 96 0.34 -16.55 -4.41
C PHE A 96 1.74 -16.52 -5.05
N LYS A 97 1.92 -17.33 -6.07
CA LYS A 97 3.15 -17.40 -6.86
C LYS A 97 2.89 -16.72 -8.20
N ALA A 98 3.53 -15.59 -8.44
CA ALA A 98 3.63 -15.02 -9.77
C ALA A 98 4.64 -15.86 -10.56
N GLY A 99 4.18 -16.83 -11.34
CA GLY A 99 5.03 -17.66 -12.17
C GLY A 99 4.21 -18.65 -13.00
N PHE A 100 4.78 -19.13 -14.07
CA PHE A 100 4.17 -20.12 -14.94
C PHE A 100 3.83 -21.37 -14.13
N GLN A 101 2.55 -21.70 -13.99
CA GLN A 101 2.19 -23.07 -13.67
C GLN A 101 2.50 -23.91 -14.89
N THR A 102 3.60 -24.63 -14.87
CA THR A 102 3.73 -25.82 -15.71
C THR A 102 2.75 -26.83 -15.15
N SER A 103 1.58 -26.95 -15.79
CA SER A 103 0.73 -28.12 -15.61
C SER A 103 1.52 -29.33 -16.05
N LEU A 104 1.90 -30.16 -15.10
CA LEU A 104 2.26 -31.57 -15.38
C LEU A 104 1.00 -32.35 -15.57
#